data_171c8e7c9020a49b08662207e4f189fd
#
_entry.id   171c8e7c9020a49b08662207e4f189fd
#
_cell.length_a   1.000
_cell.length_b   1.000
_cell.length_c   1.000
_cell.angle_alpha   90.00
_cell.angle_beta   90.00
_cell.angle_gamma   90.00
#
_symmetry.space_group_name_H-M   'P 1'
#
loop_
_entity.id
_entity.type
_entity.pdbx_description
1 polymer ?
#
loop_
_entity_poly.entity_id
_entity_poly.type
_entity_poly.pdbx_seq_one_letter_code
_entity_poly.pdbx_strand_id
1 'polypeptide(L)'
;MIYNMLGKTNLVISAVGLGGIPLQRLDREKAVETVRYALERGVNFIDTARGYTVSESYIGAALAGGLRGDVVLATKAPPTDRGGMLKEMEGSLKDLGTDYIDLYQVHNVKDCASIDRVFGDDGAYKAFLEMKAAGKIGHFGVTSHKREVLTYLLENYADKTETIMFPYNIVETQGEELFALASSLNVAVIVMKPLAGGAIGDAALAMRFALSNPHVSVVIPGMANQKEVDENTSQPAELS
;
A
#
# COMPACT_ATOMS: atom_id res chain seq x y z
N MET A 1 -13.19 -13.54 3.70
CA MET A 1 -11.96 -12.72 3.74
C MET A 1 -11.08 -13.18 4.90
N ILE A 2 -9.77 -13.26 4.72
CA ILE A 2 -8.78 -13.53 5.77
C ILE A 2 -8.18 -12.19 6.17
N TYR A 3 -7.83 -12.06 7.45
CA TYR A 3 -7.24 -10.84 8.00
C TYR A 3 -5.90 -11.15 8.64
N ASN A 4 -4.91 -10.30 8.39
CA ASN A 4 -3.54 -10.43 8.87
C ASN A 4 -3.14 -9.19 9.68
N MET A 5 -2.15 -9.35 10.55
CA MET A 5 -1.48 -8.23 11.19
C MET A 5 -0.51 -7.56 10.19
N LEU A 6 -0.52 -6.24 10.09
CA LEU A 6 0.42 -5.49 9.25
C LEU A 6 1.75 -5.27 10.02
N GLY A 7 2.55 -6.33 10.15
CA GLY A 7 3.82 -6.30 10.87
C GLY A 7 3.69 -5.72 12.28
N LYS A 8 4.58 -4.79 12.64
CA LYS A 8 4.63 -4.13 13.97
C LYS A 8 3.68 -2.94 14.14
N THR A 9 2.77 -2.70 13.18
CA THR A 9 1.85 -1.54 13.22
C THR A 9 0.65 -1.73 14.15
N ASN A 10 0.34 -2.96 14.56
CA ASN A 10 -0.89 -3.36 15.25
C ASN A 10 -2.19 -3.14 14.43
N LEU A 11 -2.08 -2.87 13.14
CA LEU A 11 -3.23 -2.77 12.25
C LEU A 11 -3.64 -4.16 11.75
N VAL A 12 -4.92 -4.50 11.87
CA VAL A 12 -5.50 -5.74 11.32
C VAL A 12 -6.11 -5.42 9.96
N ILE A 13 -5.58 -6.04 8.92
CA ILE A 13 -5.94 -5.76 7.52
C ILE A 13 -6.41 -7.01 6.80
N SER A 14 -7.27 -6.84 5.80
CA SER A 14 -7.65 -7.90 4.88
C SER A 14 -6.43 -8.37 4.05
N ALA A 15 -6.28 -9.67 3.86
CA ALA A 15 -5.18 -10.26 3.08
C ALA A 15 -5.19 -9.79 1.60
N VAL A 16 -6.37 -9.39 1.11
CA VAL A 16 -6.55 -8.72 -0.19
C VAL A 16 -6.97 -7.28 0.08
N GLY A 17 -6.16 -6.33 -0.39
CA GLY A 17 -6.46 -4.90 -0.36
C GLY A 17 -6.88 -4.38 -1.73
N LEU A 18 -7.40 -3.16 -1.78
CA LEU A 18 -7.74 -2.48 -3.03
C LEU A 18 -6.57 -1.60 -3.49
N GLY A 19 -6.00 -1.91 -4.67
CA GLY A 19 -5.04 -1.05 -5.35
C GLY A 19 -5.76 0.02 -6.18
N GLY A 20 -5.59 1.29 -5.80
CA GLY A 20 -6.35 2.43 -6.34
C GLY A 20 -5.92 2.94 -7.71
N ILE A 21 -4.85 2.40 -8.32
CA ILE A 21 -4.37 2.92 -9.62
C ILE A 21 -5.41 2.86 -10.75
N PRO A 22 -6.28 1.83 -10.89
CA PRO A 22 -7.29 1.80 -11.96
C PRO A 22 -8.40 2.84 -11.75
N LEU A 23 -8.67 3.28 -10.52
CA LEU A 23 -9.76 4.22 -10.22
C LEU A 23 -9.61 5.54 -10.99
N GLN A 24 -8.36 5.96 -11.28
CA GLN A 24 -8.10 7.19 -12.06
C GLN A 24 -8.60 7.13 -13.52
N ARG A 25 -8.96 5.93 -14.03
CA ARG A 25 -9.46 5.73 -15.40
C ARG A 25 -10.98 5.68 -15.45
N LEU A 26 -11.64 5.71 -14.29
CA LEU A 26 -13.10 5.66 -14.16
C LEU A 26 -13.67 7.07 -14.01
N ASP A 27 -14.97 7.20 -14.27
CA ASP A 27 -15.71 8.32 -13.73
C ASP A 27 -15.86 8.18 -12.19
N ARG A 28 -16.13 9.30 -11.52
CA ARG A 28 -16.19 9.36 -10.06
C ARG A 28 -17.23 8.41 -9.47
N GLU A 29 -18.40 8.29 -10.11
CA GLU A 29 -19.50 7.48 -9.60
C GLU A 29 -19.11 6.00 -9.59
N LYS A 30 -18.57 5.49 -10.69
CA LYS A 30 -18.07 4.11 -10.78
C LYS A 30 -16.90 3.83 -9.84
N ALA A 31 -15.99 4.78 -9.69
CA ALA A 31 -14.90 4.62 -8.74
C ALA A 31 -15.39 4.50 -7.30
N VAL A 32 -16.33 5.38 -6.89
CA VAL A 32 -16.98 5.34 -5.57
C VAL A 32 -17.73 4.03 -5.36
N GLU A 33 -18.49 3.57 -6.36
CA GLU A 33 -19.21 2.30 -6.31
C GLU A 33 -18.25 1.12 -6.16
N THR A 34 -17.15 1.09 -6.93
CA THR A 34 -16.14 0.03 -6.86
C THR A 34 -15.48 -0.03 -5.48
N VAL A 35 -15.10 1.11 -4.91
CA VAL A 35 -14.50 1.15 -3.56
C VAL A 35 -15.49 0.66 -2.52
N ARG A 36 -16.74 1.14 -2.52
CA ARG A 36 -17.76 0.73 -1.55
C ARG A 36 -18.07 -0.75 -1.67
N TYR A 37 -18.18 -1.28 -2.88
CA TYR A 37 -18.38 -2.70 -3.10
C TYR A 37 -17.21 -3.54 -2.55
N ALA A 38 -15.97 -3.08 -2.70
CA ALA A 38 -14.82 -3.77 -2.10
C ALA A 38 -14.92 -3.83 -0.56
N LEU A 39 -15.40 -2.75 0.09
CA LEU A 39 -15.64 -2.75 1.54
C LEU A 39 -16.75 -3.76 1.92
N GLU A 40 -17.84 -3.82 1.17
CA GLU A 40 -18.91 -4.81 1.37
C GLU A 40 -18.43 -6.26 1.25
N ARG A 41 -17.38 -6.50 0.42
CA ARG A 41 -16.71 -7.80 0.29
C ARG A 41 -15.67 -8.08 1.39
N GLY A 42 -15.54 -7.18 2.37
CA GLY A 42 -14.66 -7.31 3.54
C GLY A 42 -13.23 -6.82 3.31
N VAL A 43 -12.97 -6.09 2.23
CA VAL A 43 -11.69 -5.37 2.06
C VAL A 43 -11.67 -4.20 3.03
N ASN A 44 -10.63 -4.12 3.87
CA ASN A 44 -10.42 -2.97 4.76
C ASN A 44 -9.06 -2.29 4.56
N PHE A 45 -8.24 -2.73 3.61
CA PHE A 45 -6.99 -2.07 3.24
C PHE A 45 -7.09 -1.45 1.85
N ILE A 46 -6.92 -0.14 1.77
CA ILE A 46 -6.96 0.61 0.50
C ILE A 46 -5.63 1.32 0.30
N ASP A 47 -4.99 1.09 -0.85
CA ASP A 47 -3.73 1.73 -1.23
C ASP A 47 -3.92 2.64 -2.44
N THR A 48 -3.47 3.88 -2.33
CA THR A 48 -3.46 4.89 -3.40
C THR A 48 -2.15 5.66 -3.45
N ALA A 49 -2.06 6.75 -4.21
CA ALA A 49 -0.88 7.62 -4.28
C ALA A 49 -1.23 9.00 -4.79
N ARG A 50 -0.43 10.01 -4.41
CA ARG A 50 -0.45 11.37 -4.99
C ARG A 50 -0.33 11.37 -6.51
N GLY A 51 0.50 10.47 -7.04
CA GLY A 51 0.71 10.33 -8.48
C GLY A 51 -0.45 9.66 -9.24
N TYR A 52 -1.51 9.20 -8.59
CA TYR A 52 -2.66 8.56 -9.23
C TYR A 52 -3.79 9.56 -9.52
N THR A 53 -3.44 10.76 -9.93
CA THR A 53 -4.31 11.86 -10.36
C THR A 53 -5.51 12.08 -9.43
N VAL A 54 -6.68 11.54 -9.76
CA VAL A 54 -7.95 11.72 -9.03
C VAL A 54 -8.26 10.62 -8.02
N SER A 55 -7.42 9.57 -7.94
CA SER A 55 -7.70 8.39 -7.11
C SER A 55 -7.93 8.73 -5.64
N GLU A 56 -7.09 9.60 -5.04
CA GLU A 56 -7.28 10.01 -3.64
C GLU A 56 -8.65 10.68 -3.42
N SER A 57 -9.06 11.58 -4.30
CA SER A 57 -10.35 12.28 -4.18
C SER A 57 -11.56 11.36 -4.37
N TYR A 58 -11.43 10.33 -5.22
CA TYR A 58 -12.50 9.36 -5.43
C TYR A 58 -12.62 8.40 -4.24
N ILE A 59 -11.49 7.97 -3.66
CA ILE A 59 -11.48 7.17 -2.42
C ILE A 59 -12.06 8.00 -1.27
N GLY A 60 -11.66 9.27 -1.11
CA GLY A 60 -12.22 10.16 -0.11
C GLY A 60 -13.75 10.29 -0.23
N ALA A 61 -14.26 10.44 -1.46
CA ALA A 61 -15.71 10.46 -1.70
C ALA A 61 -16.41 9.13 -1.37
N ALA A 62 -15.73 8.00 -1.60
CA ALA A 62 -16.27 6.69 -1.26
C ALA A 62 -16.37 6.46 0.25
N LEU A 63 -15.38 6.96 1.00
CA LEU A 63 -15.30 6.83 2.46
C LEU A 63 -16.15 7.85 3.23
N ALA A 64 -16.71 8.84 2.54
CA ALA A 64 -17.60 9.81 3.15
C ALA A 64 -18.86 9.13 3.75
N GLY A 65 -19.42 9.73 4.82
CA GLY A 65 -20.61 9.19 5.46
C GLY A 65 -20.32 8.17 6.57
N GLY A 66 -19.11 8.17 7.14
CA GLY A 66 -18.77 7.36 8.31
C GLY A 66 -17.93 6.12 8.03
N LEU A 67 -17.65 5.78 6.75
CA LEU A 67 -16.88 4.58 6.39
C LEU A 67 -15.37 4.69 6.62
N ARG A 68 -14.84 5.89 6.89
CA ARG A 68 -13.39 6.09 7.09
C ARG A 68 -12.83 5.28 8.26
N GLY A 69 -13.60 5.10 9.32
CA GLY A 69 -13.19 4.35 10.52
C GLY A 69 -13.03 2.84 10.31
N ASP A 70 -13.63 2.31 9.27
CA ASP A 70 -13.61 0.87 8.95
C ASP A 70 -12.43 0.46 8.04
N VAL A 71 -11.58 1.44 7.66
CA VAL A 71 -10.55 1.28 6.63
C VAL A 71 -9.16 1.64 7.15
N VAL A 72 -8.19 0.80 6.86
CA VAL A 72 -6.77 1.12 6.90
C VAL A 72 -6.40 1.76 5.56
N LEU A 73 -6.20 3.07 5.58
CA LEU A 73 -5.95 3.89 4.39
C LEU A 73 -4.46 4.13 4.21
N ALA A 74 -3.93 3.65 3.08
CA ALA A 74 -2.54 3.84 2.69
C ALA A 74 -2.45 4.76 1.46
N THR A 75 -1.52 5.71 1.50
CA THR A 75 -1.12 6.49 0.33
C THR A 75 0.38 6.70 0.28
N LYS A 76 0.88 7.34 -0.78
CA LYS A 76 2.31 7.51 -1.01
C LYS A 76 2.63 8.69 -1.91
N ALA A 77 3.79 9.29 -1.66
CA ALA A 77 4.36 10.37 -2.49
C ALA A 77 5.83 10.07 -2.84
N PRO A 78 6.36 10.61 -3.94
CA PRO A 78 7.76 10.40 -4.29
C PRO A 78 8.70 10.98 -3.21
N PRO A 79 9.96 10.46 -3.11
CA PRO A 79 10.94 10.97 -2.16
C PRO A 79 11.27 12.44 -2.47
N THR A 80 11.07 13.27 -1.46
CA THR A 80 11.36 14.70 -1.48
C THR A 80 12.12 15.07 -0.20
N ASP A 81 12.52 16.31 -0.09
CA ASP A 81 12.94 16.89 1.17
C ASP A 81 11.75 16.99 2.14
N ARG A 82 12.05 17.34 3.40
CA ARG A 82 11.06 17.47 4.47
C ARG A 82 9.92 18.41 4.08
N GLY A 83 10.22 19.59 3.54
CA GLY A 83 9.21 20.59 3.17
C GLY A 83 8.31 20.11 2.04
N GLY A 84 8.89 19.51 1.00
CA GLY A 84 8.16 18.90 -0.10
C GLY A 84 7.25 17.76 0.37
N MET A 85 7.77 16.86 1.24
CA MET A 85 6.98 15.74 1.76
C MET A 85 5.82 16.22 2.65
N LEU A 86 6.01 17.24 3.51
CA LEU A 86 4.93 17.83 4.30
C LEU A 86 3.79 18.34 3.41
N LYS A 87 4.13 19.05 2.32
CA LYS A 87 3.15 19.53 1.34
C LYS A 87 2.37 18.39 0.69
N GLU A 88 3.05 17.30 0.31
CA GLU A 88 2.37 16.13 -0.27
C GLU A 88 1.44 15.44 0.75
N MET A 89 1.86 15.31 2.01
CA MET A 89 1.04 14.73 3.07
C MET A 89 -0.22 15.57 3.35
N GLU A 90 -0.09 16.89 3.42
CA GLU A 90 -1.24 17.80 3.58
C GLU A 90 -2.16 17.75 2.36
N GLY A 91 -1.59 17.65 1.17
CA GLY A 91 -2.34 17.44 -0.06
C GLY A 91 -3.16 16.14 -0.06
N SER A 92 -2.55 15.04 0.40
CA SER A 92 -3.25 13.75 0.54
C SER A 92 -4.41 13.82 1.52
N LEU A 93 -4.21 14.40 2.71
CA LEU A 93 -5.28 14.60 3.70
C LEU A 93 -6.46 15.39 3.11
N LYS A 94 -6.15 16.47 2.39
CA LYS A 94 -7.17 17.31 1.73
C LYS A 94 -7.93 16.53 0.65
N ASP A 95 -7.23 15.84 -0.25
CA ASP A 95 -7.85 15.17 -1.39
C ASP A 95 -8.63 13.93 -0.94
N LEU A 96 -8.15 13.20 0.08
CA LEU A 96 -8.86 12.11 0.73
C LEU A 96 -10.00 12.56 1.64
N GLY A 97 -10.09 13.86 1.98
CA GLY A 97 -11.12 14.41 2.85
C GLY A 97 -11.11 13.81 4.26
N THR A 98 -9.92 13.59 4.83
CA THR A 98 -9.72 12.97 6.14
C THR A 98 -8.69 13.73 6.95
N ASP A 99 -8.78 13.65 8.28
CA ASP A 99 -7.80 14.24 9.20
C ASP A 99 -6.66 13.27 9.54
N TYR A 100 -6.75 12.01 9.13
CA TYR A 100 -5.80 10.96 9.47
C TYR A 100 -5.59 9.96 8.33
N ILE A 101 -4.32 9.58 8.09
CA ILE A 101 -3.93 8.51 7.17
C ILE A 101 -3.17 7.45 7.97
N ASP A 102 -3.60 6.19 7.86
CA ASP A 102 -3.03 5.09 8.63
C ASP A 102 -1.59 4.78 8.23
N LEU A 103 -1.31 4.72 6.92
CA LEU A 103 0.02 4.41 6.38
C LEU A 103 0.43 5.41 5.30
N TYR A 104 1.55 6.12 5.50
CA TYR A 104 2.14 6.96 4.46
C TYR A 104 3.49 6.40 3.99
N GLN A 105 3.66 6.26 2.68
CA GLN A 105 4.83 5.60 2.12
C GLN A 105 5.65 6.52 1.23
N VAL A 106 6.97 6.37 1.25
CA VAL A 106 7.85 6.99 0.26
C VAL A 106 7.76 6.19 -1.04
N HIS A 107 7.33 6.86 -2.12
CA HIS A 107 6.90 6.21 -3.36
C HIS A 107 8.07 5.95 -4.32
N ASN A 108 8.32 4.68 -4.63
CA ASN A 108 9.19 4.24 -5.72
C ASN A 108 10.62 4.77 -5.63
N VAL A 109 11.26 4.54 -4.50
CA VAL A 109 12.69 4.89 -4.28
C VAL A 109 13.56 4.12 -5.26
N LYS A 110 14.50 4.83 -5.93
CA LYS A 110 15.24 4.32 -7.08
C LYS A 110 16.62 3.75 -6.76
N ASP A 111 17.25 4.19 -5.68
CA ASP A 111 18.62 3.85 -5.31
C ASP A 111 18.88 4.02 -3.81
N CYS A 112 19.96 3.41 -3.31
CA CYS A 112 20.35 3.45 -1.90
C CYS A 112 20.64 4.87 -1.41
N ALA A 113 21.25 5.72 -2.24
CA ALA A 113 21.50 7.12 -1.87
C ALA A 113 20.19 7.90 -1.63
N SER A 114 19.12 7.53 -2.33
CA SER A 114 17.78 8.10 -2.08
C SER A 114 17.21 7.62 -0.75
N ILE A 115 17.49 6.38 -0.32
CA ILE A 115 17.16 5.90 1.03
C ILE A 115 17.85 6.75 2.08
N ASP A 116 19.17 6.99 1.95
CA ASP A 116 19.93 7.83 2.91
C ASP A 116 19.36 9.25 2.98
N ARG A 117 18.97 9.83 1.84
CA ARG A 117 18.29 11.14 1.83
C ARG A 117 16.95 11.14 2.55
N VAL A 118 16.15 10.10 2.41
CA VAL A 118 14.85 9.95 3.12
C VAL A 118 15.05 10.02 4.63
N PHE A 119 16.10 9.39 5.16
CA PHE A 119 16.40 9.35 6.61
C PHE A 119 17.38 10.41 7.09
N GLY A 120 17.90 11.25 6.20
CA GLY A 120 18.80 12.35 6.53
C GLY A 120 18.15 13.47 7.35
N ASP A 121 18.94 14.48 7.72
CA ASP A 121 18.51 15.55 8.65
C ASP A 121 17.36 16.40 8.11
N ASP A 122 17.25 16.57 6.80
CA ASP A 122 16.12 17.27 6.13
C ASP A 122 15.33 16.32 5.20
N GLY A 123 15.29 15.04 5.54
CA GLY A 123 14.64 14.01 4.74
C GLY A 123 13.14 13.85 5.00
N ALA A 124 12.48 13.12 4.11
CA ALA A 124 11.05 12.83 4.18
C ALA A 124 10.62 12.16 5.50
N TYR A 125 11.49 11.37 6.14
CA TYR A 125 11.20 10.75 7.43
C TYR A 125 10.98 11.78 8.56
N LYS A 126 11.64 12.94 8.51
CA LYS A 126 11.39 14.03 9.48
C LYS A 126 9.97 14.60 9.31
N ALA A 127 9.52 14.77 8.05
CA ALA A 127 8.14 15.17 7.78
C ALA A 127 7.12 14.17 8.37
N PHE A 128 7.39 12.87 8.19
CA PHE A 128 6.56 11.82 8.80
C PHE A 128 6.49 11.95 10.32
N LEU A 129 7.63 12.12 11.00
CA LEU A 129 7.66 12.26 12.47
C LEU A 129 6.83 13.46 12.97
N GLU A 130 6.87 14.58 12.24
CA GLU A 130 6.07 15.77 12.56
C GLU A 130 4.58 15.51 12.38
N MET A 131 4.18 14.90 11.27
CA MET A 131 2.79 14.57 10.99
C MET A 131 2.26 13.49 11.96
N LYS A 132 3.11 12.55 12.37
CA LYS A 132 2.79 11.56 13.41
C LYS A 132 2.59 12.22 14.76
N ALA A 133 3.47 13.14 15.16
CA ALA A 133 3.34 13.90 16.40
C ALA A 133 2.08 14.79 16.42
N ALA A 134 1.65 15.27 15.24
CA ALA A 134 0.41 16.02 15.06
C ALA A 134 -0.86 15.12 15.02
N GLY A 135 -0.71 13.78 15.09
CA GLY A 135 -1.83 12.83 15.04
C GLY A 135 -2.46 12.69 13.65
N LYS A 136 -1.77 13.09 12.58
CA LYS A 136 -2.28 13.09 11.20
C LYS A 136 -1.87 11.87 10.39
N ILE A 137 -0.76 11.20 10.76
CA ILE A 137 -0.25 10.00 10.10
C ILE A 137 0.14 8.98 11.16
N GLY A 138 -0.23 7.72 10.94
CA GLY A 138 0.03 6.63 11.87
C GLY A 138 1.38 5.94 11.67
N HIS A 139 1.59 5.43 10.46
CA HIS A 139 2.66 4.49 10.15
C HIS A 139 3.45 4.90 8.91
N PHE A 140 4.70 4.42 8.84
CA PHE A 140 5.65 4.76 7.78
C PHE A 140 6.07 3.54 6.98
N GLY A 141 6.14 3.71 5.65
CA GLY A 141 6.61 2.68 4.74
C GLY A 141 7.42 3.21 3.57
N VAL A 142 8.01 2.29 2.83
CA VAL A 142 8.79 2.60 1.62
C VAL A 142 8.44 1.64 0.50
N THR A 143 8.30 2.17 -0.72
CA THR A 143 8.05 1.35 -1.90
C THR A 143 9.20 1.44 -2.89
N SER A 144 9.53 0.33 -3.53
CA SER A 144 10.51 0.29 -4.62
C SER A 144 10.17 -0.84 -5.59
N HIS A 145 10.69 -0.73 -6.81
CA HIS A 145 10.71 -1.79 -7.81
C HIS A 145 12.07 -2.51 -7.85
N LYS A 146 12.99 -2.14 -6.98
CA LYS A 146 14.35 -2.69 -6.94
C LYS A 146 14.58 -3.41 -5.61
N ARG A 147 14.85 -4.71 -5.68
CA ARG A 147 15.12 -5.54 -4.51
C ARG A 147 16.29 -5.01 -3.68
N GLU A 148 17.39 -4.66 -4.34
CA GLU A 148 18.60 -4.16 -3.69
C GLU A 148 18.38 -2.88 -2.88
N VAL A 149 17.42 -2.02 -3.30
CA VAL A 149 17.07 -0.79 -2.59
C VAL A 149 16.34 -1.10 -1.29
N LEU A 150 15.37 -2.02 -1.33
CA LEU A 150 14.63 -2.42 -0.13
C LEU A 150 15.46 -3.32 0.80
N THR A 151 16.38 -4.13 0.26
CA THR A 151 17.34 -4.86 1.09
C THR A 151 18.23 -3.88 1.87
N TYR A 152 18.81 -2.88 1.18
CA TYR A 152 19.58 -1.83 1.82
C TYR A 152 18.78 -1.06 2.89
N LEU A 153 17.52 -0.73 2.61
CA LEU A 153 16.61 -0.12 3.57
C LEU A 153 16.47 -0.97 4.84
N LEU A 154 16.22 -2.27 4.68
CA LEU A 154 16.02 -3.18 5.81
C LEU A 154 17.29 -3.40 6.63
N GLU A 155 18.45 -3.45 5.98
CA GLU A 155 19.74 -3.61 6.67
C GLU A 155 20.15 -2.38 7.49
N ASN A 156 19.73 -1.16 7.09
CA ASN A 156 20.18 0.08 7.69
C ASN A 156 19.11 0.86 8.47
N TYR A 157 17.82 0.67 8.15
CA TYR A 157 16.72 1.50 8.67
C TYR A 157 15.46 0.69 9.05
N ALA A 158 15.58 -0.61 9.33
CA ALA A 158 14.42 -1.44 9.69
C ALA A 158 13.73 -0.97 10.98
N ASP A 159 14.47 -0.39 11.92
CA ASP A 159 13.96 0.18 13.16
C ASP A 159 12.96 1.32 12.93
N LYS A 160 13.13 2.06 11.84
CA LYS A 160 12.32 3.21 11.41
C LYS A 160 11.27 2.87 10.37
N THR A 161 11.31 1.67 9.78
CA THR A 161 10.44 1.24 8.68
C THR A 161 9.44 0.21 9.18
N GLU A 162 8.14 0.43 8.95
CA GLU A 162 7.08 -0.48 9.41
C GLU A 162 6.55 -1.35 8.26
N THR A 163 6.60 -0.85 7.01
CA THR A 163 6.17 -1.60 5.82
C THR A 163 7.11 -1.40 4.64
N ILE A 164 7.22 -2.43 3.80
CA ILE A 164 7.78 -2.33 2.45
C ILE A 164 6.74 -2.73 1.42
N MET A 165 6.81 -2.13 0.23
CA MET A 165 5.97 -2.55 -0.91
C MET A 165 6.85 -2.90 -2.10
N PHE A 166 6.64 -4.10 -2.66
CA PHE A 166 7.42 -4.65 -3.76
C PHE A 166 6.54 -5.42 -4.76
N PRO A 167 6.86 -5.43 -6.08
CA PRO A 167 6.15 -6.26 -7.05
C PRO A 167 6.45 -7.74 -6.82
N TYR A 168 5.39 -8.57 -6.84
CA TYR A 168 5.52 -10.02 -6.72
C TYR A 168 4.35 -10.71 -7.40
N ASN A 169 4.66 -11.65 -8.27
CA ASN A 169 3.70 -12.48 -8.98
C ASN A 169 4.41 -13.72 -9.54
N ILE A 170 3.67 -14.62 -10.16
CA ILE A 170 4.19 -15.91 -10.63
C ILE A 170 5.33 -15.82 -11.67
N VAL A 171 5.53 -14.65 -12.30
CA VAL A 171 6.62 -14.40 -13.26
C VAL A 171 7.69 -13.45 -12.70
N GLU A 172 7.45 -12.80 -11.56
CA GLU A 172 8.36 -11.91 -10.86
C GLU A 172 8.52 -12.37 -9.42
N THR A 173 9.39 -13.38 -9.18
CA THR A 173 9.59 -14.03 -7.87
C THR A 173 10.81 -13.54 -7.10
N GLN A 174 11.55 -12.56 -7.61
CA GLN A 174 12.79 -12.05 -7.02
C GLN A 174 12.61 -11.39 -5.64
N GLY A 175 11.38 -11.29 -5.13
CA GLY A 175 11.07 -10.75 -3.79
C GLY A 175 11.20 -11.75 -2.65
N GLU A 176 11.33 -13.06 -2.87
CA GLU A 176 11.21 -14.08 -1.83
C GLU A 176 12.22 -13.90 -0.68
N GLU A 177 13.50 -13.73 -0.99
CA GLU A 177 14.53 -13.49 0.03
C GLU A 177 14.32 -12.15 0.78
N LEU A 178 13.87 -11.12 0.05
CA LEU A 178 13.54 -9.82 0.63
C LEU A 178 12.38 -9.93 1.62
N PHE A 179 11.35 -10.72 1.29
CA PHE A 179 10.18 -10.90 2.15
C PHE A 179 10.52 -11.69 3.42
N ALA A 180 11.36 -12.71 3.31
CA ALA A 180 11.87 -13.44 4.47
C ALA A 180 12.68 -12.52 5.39
N LEU A 181 13.54 -11.67 4.84
CA LEU A 181 14.29 -10.67 5.60
C LEU A 181 13.35 -9.67 6.29
N ALA A 182 12.39 -9.09 5.57
CA ALA A 182 11.42 -8.15 6.13
C ALA A 182 10.64 -8.77 7.30
N SER A 183 10.15 -10.01 7.10
CA SER A 183 9.43 -10.77 8.13
C SER A 183 10.28 -11.00 9.38
N SER A 184 11.57 -11.36 9.24
CA SER A 184 12.49 -11.55 10.37
C SER A 184 12.72 -10.29 11.19
N LEU A 185 12.52 -9.10 10.58
CA LEU A 185 12.65 -7.78 11.20
C LEU A 185 11.29 -7.20 11.64
N ASN A 186 10.21 -7.99 11.54
CA ASN A 186 8.83 -7.58 11.81
C ASN A 186 8.40 -6.35 10.99
N VAL A 187 8.88 -6.25 9.74
CA VAL A 187 8.46 -5.26 8.75
C VAL A 187 7.46 -5.92 7.80
N ALA A 188 6.28 -5.32 7.65
CA ALA A 188 5.22 -5.89 6.83
C ALA A 188 5.52 -5.80 5.34
N VAL A 189 5.09 -6.81 4.59
CA VAL A 189 5.23 -6.86 3.13
C VAL A 189 3.88 -6.63 2.47
N ILE A 190 3.82 -5.58 1.64
CA ILE A 190 2.71 -5.25 0.77
C ILE A 190 3.10 -5.65 -0.66
N VAL A 191 2.33 -6.54 -1.26
CA VAL A 191 2.59 -7.00 -2.64
C VAL A 191 1.80 -6.16 -3.64
N MET A 192 2.52 -5.48 -4.53
CA MET A 192 1.93 -4.81 -5.69
C MET A 192 2.10 -5.65 -6.97
N LYS A 193 1.29 -5.38 -7.99
CA LYS A 193 1.30 -6.06 -9.30
C LYS A 193 1.12 -7.59 -9.25
N PRO A 194 0.23 -8.15 -8.43
CA PRO A 194 0.05 -9.60 -8.38
C PRO A 194 -0.38 -10.19 -9.74
N LEU A 195 -1.05 -9.40 -10.57
CA LEU A 195 -1.52 -9.78 -11.92
C LEU A 195 -0.57 -9.29 -13.05
N ALA A 196 0.68 -8.90 -12.72
CA ALA A 196 1.66 -8.35 -13.67
C ALA A 196 1.07 -7.22 -14.56
N GLY A 197 0.27 -6.33 -13.97
CA GLY A 197 -0.40 -5.25 -14.69
C GLY A 197 -1.54 -5.72 -15.62
N GLY A 198 -2.08 -6.92 -15.41
CA GLY A 198 -3.12 -7.53 -16.23
C GLY A 198 -2.57 -8.48 -17.31
N ALA A 199 -1.27 -8.74 -17.33
CA ALA A 199 -0.66 -9.69 -18.29
C ALA A 199 -0.93 -11.16 -17.91
N ILE A 200 -1.22 -11.47 -16.65
CA ILE A 200 -1.60 -12.80 -16.19
C ILE A 200 -3.11 -12.94 -16.32
N GLY A 201 -3.56 -13.79 -17.24
CA GLY A 201 -5.00 -13.97 -17.54
C GLY A 201 -5.77 -14.77 -16.49
N ASP A 202 -5.09 -15.62 -15.70
CA ASP A 202 -5.72 -16.36 -14.59
C ASP A 202 -5.51 -15.60 -13.28
N ALA A 203 -6.47 -14.72 -12.96
CA ALA A 203 -6.44 -13.93 -11.75
C ALA A 203 -6.48 -14.79 -10.48
N ALA A 204 -7.22 -15.91 -10.51
CA ALA A 204 -7.33 -16.81 -9.38
C ALA A 204 -6.00 -17.45 -9.02
N LEU A 205 -5.28 -17.97 -10.02
CA LEU A 205 -3.96 -18.54 -9.83
C LEU A 205 -2.95 -17.49 -9.35
N ALA A 206 -2.94 -16.31 -9.98
CA ALA A 206 -2.02 -15.23 -9.63
C ALA A 206 -2.22 -14.76 -8.17
N MET A 207 -3.47 -14.59 -7.73
CA MET A 207 -3.79 -14.20 -6.37
C MET A 207 -3.43 -15.30 -5.36
N ARG A 208 -3.76 -16.57 -5.65
CA ARG A 208 -3.37 -17.68 -4.77
C ARG A 208 -1.85 -17.79 -4.63
N PHE A 209 -1.12 -17.65 -5.74
CA PHE A 209 0.34 -17.65 -5.71
C PHE A 209 0.89 -16.58 -4.76
N ALA A 210 0.46 -15.33 -4.92
CA ALA A 210 0.94 -14.23 -4.08
C ALA A 210 0.52 -14.37 -2.61
N LEU A 211 -0.70 -14.83 -2.35
CA LEU A 211 -1.24 -15.04 -0.99
C LEU A 211 -0.64 -16.27 -0.28
N SER A 212 -0.11 -17.26 -1.00
CA SER A 212 0.51 -18.45 -0.40
C SER A 212 1.88 -18.19 0.21
N ASN A 213 2.52 -17.06 -0.11
CA ASN A 213 3.80 -16.70 0.49
C ASN A 213 3.60 -16.28 1.96
N PRO A 214 4.15 -17.02 2.95
CA PRO A 214 3.88 -16.79 4.38
C PRO A 214 4.40 -15.45 4.91
N HIS A 215 5.25 -14.77 4.16
CA HIS A 215 5.83 -13.47 4.53
C HIS A 215 5.02 -12.28 3.98
N VAL A 216 3.99 -12.53 3.17
CA VAL A 216 3.14 -11.48 2.60
C VAL A 216 2.01 -11.12 3.57
N SER A 217 1.91 -9.84 3.92
CA SER A 217 0.84 -9.33 4.79
C SER A 217 -0.44 -9.03 4.02
N VAL A 218 -0.29 -8.42 2.84
CA VAL A 218 -1.42 -8.05 1.96
C VAL A 218 -1.01 -8.01 0.50
N VAL A 219 -1.92 -8.41 -0.36
CA VAL A 219 -1.80 -8.31 -1.82
C VAL A 219 -2.78 -7.24 -2.32
N ILE A 220 -2.30 -6.26 -3.10
CA ILE A 220 -3.10 -5.12 -3.56
C ILE A 220 -3.32 -5.13 -5.09
N PRO A 221 -4.18 -6.03 -5.63
CA PRO A 221 -4.57 -5.97 -7.03
C PRO A 221 -5.29 -4.64 -7.33
N GLY A 222 -5.08 -4.12 -8.52
CA GLY A 222 -5.92 -3.03 -9.03
C GLY A 222 -7.32 -3.55 -9.34
N MET A 223 -8.36 -2.79 -8.97
CA MET A 223 -9.76 -3.15 -9.21
C MET A 223 -10.51 -1.94 -9.80
N ALA A 224 -11.22 -2.15 -10.91
CA ALA A 224 -11.95 -1.13 -11.64
C ALA A 224 -13.47 -1.35 -11.69
N ASN A 225 -13.96 -2.49 -11.21
CA ASN A 225 -15.38 -2.86 -11.23
C ASN A 225 -15.67 -4.00 -10.25
N GLN A 226 -16.96 -4.25 -10.00
CA GLN A 226 -17.43 -5.28 -9.06
C GLN A 226 -16.95 -6.68 -9.43
N LYS A 227 -16.89 -7.02 -10.73
CA LYS A 227 -16.41 -8.32 -11.18
C LYS A 227 -14.96 -8.56 -10.76
N GLU A 228 -14.08 -7.59 -10.97
CA GLU A 228 -12.68 -7.68 -10.53
C GLU A 228 -12.55 -7.76 -9.00
N VAL A 229 -13.42 -7.05 -8.27
CA VAL A 229 -13.50 -7.18 -6.81
C VAL A 229 -13.86 -8.60 -6.42
N ASP A 230 -14.90 -9.19 -7.00
CA ASP A 230 -15.30 -10.57 -6.70
C ASP A 230 -14.20 -11.58 -7.05
N GLU A 231 -13.62 -11.48 -8.23
CA GLU A 231 -12.55 -12.37 -8.69
C GLU A 231 -11.33 -12.34 -7.74
N ASN A 232 -10.91 -11.15 -7.29
CA ASN A 232 -9.73 -11.02 -6.44
C ASN A 232 -10.01 -11.38 -4.97
N THR A 233 -11.22 -11.12 -4.45
CA THR A 233 -11.55 -11.34 -3.03
C THR A 233 -12.05 -12.76 -2.73
N SER A 234 -12.46 -13.53 -3.72
CA SER A 234 -12.97 -14.90 -3.55
C SER A 234 -11.85 -15.95 -3.40
N GLN A 235 -10.59 -15.57 -3.60
CA GLN A 235 -9.50 -16.54 -3.60
C GLN A 235 -9.19 -17.02 -2.18
N PRO A 236 -9.11 -18.36 -1.94
CA PRO A 236 -8.66 -18.88 -0.66
C PRO A 236 -7.17 -18.52 -0.46
N ALA A 237 -6.81 -18.21 0.79
CA ALA A 237 -5.43 -17.93 1.15
C ALA A 237 -4.55 -19.20 1.17
N GLU A 238 -5.15 -20.37 1.21
CA GLU A 238 -4.44 -21.65 1.23
C GLU A 238 -4.43 -22.26 -0.18
N LEU A 239 -3.23 -22.58 -0.66
CA LEU A 239 -3.05 -23.53 -1.73
C LEU A 239 -3.20 -24.91 -1.09
N SER A 240 -4.36 -25.53 -1.26
CA SER A 240 -4.60 -26.91 -0.87
C SER A 240 -3.84 -27.89 -1.78
#